data_5b15e24e2cc77faf22a0a16b793152ec
#
_entry.id   5b15e24e2cc77faf22a0a16b793152ec
#
_cell.length_a   1.000
_cell.length_b   1.000
_cell.length_c   1.000
_cell.angle_alpha   90.00
_cell.angle_beta   90.00
_cell.angle_gamma   90.00
#
_symmetry.space_group_name_H-M   'P 1'
#
loop_
_entity.id
_entity.type
_entity.pdbx_description
1 polymer ?
#
loop_
_entity_poly.entity_id
_entity_poly.type
_entity_poly.pdbx_seq_one_letter_code
_entity_poly.pdbx_strand_id
1 'polypeptide(L)'
;MKKEILIVLSVVLIVVIVVCGLWLGWYAVDSQHQKQTYETLAEDFLLEEPVPSLSLAEGDSPQEAPAAQETPVDSTTPPPRHDLAALQSENPDCVGWLTIPDTPVDYPVMITPDEPERYLRRDFYGNSASGGTPFLDRRNQARTEGQNLIVYGHNMLDGSMFKPILQYLEPNFRQTHQDIYLELDGSQYHYQVIVALETSIRSPVYTFTDLSVATEMEDFRAILLEETGLDAIPQAEGYLTLSTCGDWGGNSRVLVIAALVGK
;
A
#
# COMPACT_ATOMS: atom_id res chain seq x y z
N MET A 1 38.33 35.56 -23.26
CA MET A 1 38.26 34.19 -22.75
C MET A 1 37.53 34.07 -21.41
N LYS A 2 38.00 34.64 -20.28
CA LYS A 2 37.32 34.46 -18.96
C LYS A 2 35.88 34.97 -18.91
N LYS A 3 35.56 36.13 -19.53
CA LYS A 3 34.19 36.68 -19.58
C LYS A 3 33.24 35.83 -20.41
N GLU A 4 33.69 35.29 -21.51
CA GLU A 4 32.88 34.47 -22.42
C GLU A 4 32.53 33.09 -21.80
N ILE A 5 33.53 32.52 -21.09
CA ILE A 5 33.29 31.30 -20.33
C ILE A 5 32.24 31.53 -19.20
N LEU A 6 32.35 32.69 -18.53
CA LEU A 6 31.39 33.03 -17.45
C LEU A 6 29.96 33.21 -18.00
N ILE A 7 29.81 33.82 -19.16
CA ILE A 7 28.50 34.00 -19.82
C ILE A 7 27.93 32.62 -20.21
N VAL A 8 28.72 31.75 -20.81
CA VAL A 8 28.28 30.38 -21.18
C VAL A 8 27.86 29.60 -19.96
N LEU A 9 28.66 29.63 -18.87
CA LEU A 9 28.31 28.97 -17.61
C LEU A 9 27.00 29.51 -17.01
N SER A 10 26.78 30.84 -17.05
CA SER A 10 25.55 31.45 -16.57
C SER A 10 24.33 31.01 -17.37
N VAL A 11 24.46 30.96 -18.71
CA VAL A 11 23.37 30.48 -19.59
C VAL A 11 23.06 29.02 -19.33
N VAL A 12 24.06 28.16 -19.20
CA VAL A 12 23.87 26.75 -18.88
C VAL A 12 23.17 26.59 -17.53
N LEU A 13 23.58 27.35 -16.49
CA LEU A 13 22.96 27.32 -15.17
C LEU A 13 21.48 27.73 -15.25
N ILE A 14 21.15 28.79 -15.98
CA ILE A 14 19.75 29.23 -16.16
C ILE A 14 18.93 28.14 -16.85
N VAL A 15 19.45 27.52 -17.90
CA VAL A 15 18.77 26.43 -18.60
C VAL A 15 18.51 25.26 -17.66
N VAL A 16 19.50 24.87 -16.86
CA VAL A 16 19.35 23.78 -15.85
C VAL A 16 18.26 24.15 -14.85
N ILE A 17 18.26 25.37 -14.31
CA ILE A 17 17.24 25.83 -13.34
C ILE A 17 15.84 25.78 -13.97
N VAL A 18 15.69 26.23 -15.20
CA VAL A 18 14.39 26.22 -15.90
C VAL A 18 13.91 24.79 -16.13
N VAL A 19 14.79 23.89 -16.61
CA VAL A 19 14.44 22.47 -16.84
C VAL A 19 14.06 21.79 -15.53
N CYS A 20 14.84 22.00 -14.44
CA CYS A 20 14.51 21.46 -13.12
C CYS A 20 13.18 22.02 -12.60
N GLY A 21 12.92 23.32 -12.78
CA GLY A 21 11.66 23.94 -12.38
C GLY A 21 10.45 23.38 -13.13
N LEU A 22 10.57 23.18 -14.44
CA LEU A 22 9.52 22.57 -15.26
C LEU A 22 9.28 21.12 -14.86
N TRP A 23 10.34 20.36 -14.59
CA TRP A 23 10.24 18.98 -14.15
C TRP A 23 9.58 18.85 -12.77
N LEU A 24 9.97 19.70 -11.82
CA LEU A 24 9.34 19.74 -10.48
C LEU A 24 7.86 20.14 -10.56
N GLY A 25 7.53 21.12 -11.43
CA GLY A 25 6.15 21.55 -11.67
C GLY A 25 5.31 20.40 -12.26
N TRP A 26 5.83 19.71 -13.26
CA TRP A 26 5.17 18.54 -13.84
C TRP A 26 4.98 17.43 -12.80
N TYR A 27 6.02 17.10 -12.01
CA TYR A 27 5.96 16.10 -10.94
C TYR A 27 4.87 16.44 -9.89
N ALA A 28 4.80 17.71 -9.48
CA ALA A 28 3.80 18.15 -8.51
C ALA A 28 2.37 18.02 -9.05
N VAL A 29 2.14 18.34 -10.33
CA VAL A 29 0.83 18.19 -10.99
C VAL A 29 0.47 16.71 -11.12
N ASP A 30 1.38 15.86 -11.57
CA ASP A 30 1.17 14.43 -11.72
C ASP A 30 0.83 13.77 -10.38
N SER A 31 1.60 14.08 -9.33
CA SER A 31 1.36 13.60 -7.98
C SER A 31 -0.01 14.02 -7.41
N GLN A 32 -0.41 15.27 -7.58
CA GLN A 32 -1.73 15.77 -7.16
C GLN A 32 -2.86 15.06 -7.92
N HIS A 33 -2.72 14.89 -9.23
CA HIS A 33 -3.71 14.18 -10.03
C HIS A 33 -3.86 12.72 -9.59
N GLN A 34 -2.75 12.02 -9.33
CA GLN A 34 -2.78 10.66 -8.83
C GLN A 34 -3.48 10.54 -7.48
N LYS A 35 -3.17 11.44 -6.53
CA LYS A 35 -3.84 11.50 -5.23
C LYS A 35 -5.35 11.63 -5.38
N GLN A 36 -5.81 12.60 -6.16
CA GLN A 36 -7.23 12.79 -6.43
C GLN A 36 -7.87 11.58 -7.08
N THR A 37 -7.17 10.92 -8.02
CA THR A 37 -7.67 9.71 -8.69
C THR A 37 -7.94 8.60 -7.67
N TYR A 38 -7.03 8.33 -6.75
CA TYR A 38 -7.20 7.26 -5.76
C TYR A 38 -8.19 7.63 -4.65
N GLU A 39 -8.23 8.88 -4.21
CA GLU A 39 -9.25 9.37 -3.27
C GLU A 39 -10.65 9.22 -3.87
N THR A 40 -10.85 9.67 -5.11
CA THR A 40 -12.14 9.51 -5.82
C THR A 40 -12.47 8.03 -6.02
N LEU A 41 -11.49 7.20 -6.40
CA LEU A 41 -11.70 5.77 -6.58
C LEU A 41 -12.13 5.09 -5.27
N ALA A 42 -11.50 5.44 -4.14
CA ALA A 42 -11.88 4.93 -2.83
C ALA A 42 -13.32 5.33 -2.46
N GLU A 43 -13.69 6.59 -2.69
CA GLU A 43 -15.02 7.10 -2.37
C GLU A 43 -16.11 6.50 -3.29
N ASP A 44 -15.88 6.45 -4.62
CA ASP A 44 -16.87 6.01 -5.61
C ASP A 44 -17.22 4.52 -5.51
N PHE A 45 -16.27 3.70 -5.04
CA PHE A 45 -16.45 2.25 -4.90
C PHE A 45 -16.62 1.79 -3.45
N LEU A 46 -16.83 2.71 -2.51
CA LEU A 46 -17.08 2.37 -1.12
C LEU A 46 -18.43 1.65 -1.00
N LEU A 47 -18.45 0.50 -0.33
CA LEU A 47 -19.70 -0.19 0.02
C LEU A 47 -20.37 0.54 1.20
N GLU A 48 -21.59 1.02 0.99
CA GLU A 48 -22.41 1.52 2.10
C GLU A 48 -22.76 0.35 3.01
N GLU A 49 -22.22 0.32 4.22
CA GLU A 49 -22.70 -0.61 5.24
C GLU A 49 -24.16 -0.29 5.54
N PRO A 50 -25.07 -1.30 5.57
CA PRO A 50 -26.45 -1.06 5.95
C PRO A 50 -26.48 -0.51 7.38
N VAL A 51 -26.77 0.77 7.52
CA VAL A 51 -27.00 1.41 8.82
C VAL A 51 -28.03 0.54 9.56
N PRO A 52 -27.72 -0.03 10.74
CA PRO A 52 -28.73 -0.73 11.51
C PRO A 52 -29.87 0.25 11.76
N SER A 53 -31.05 -0.02 11.16
CA SER A 53 -32.24 0.81 11.33
C SER A 53 -32.60 0.76 12.83
N LEU A 54 -32.21 1.80 13.57
CA LEU A 54 -32.78 2.08 14.87
C LEU A 54 -34.29 2.31 14.64
N SER A 55 -35.08 1.29 14.94
CA SER A 55 -36.51 1.39 15.06
C SER A 55 -36.82 2.57 15.99
N LEU A 56 -37.29 3.69 15.41
CA LEU A 56 -37.81 4.81 16.16
C LEU A 56 -39.06 4.32 16.91
N ALA A 57 -38.87 4.00 18.19
CA ALA A 57 -39.96 4.03 19.13
C ALA A 57 -40.33 5.51 19.34
N GLU A 58 -41.50 5.89 18.87
CA GLU A 58 -42.10 7.20 19.13
C GLU A 58 -42.17 7.48 20.63
N GLY A 59 -41.49 8.52 21.05
CA GLY A 59 -41.51 9.03 22.43
C GLY A 59 -41.06 10.48 22.47
N ASP A 60 -42.02 11.35 22.52
CA ASP A 60 -42.07 12.80 22.57
C ASP A 60 -41.08 13.46 23.60
N SER A 61 -40.31 14.44 23.17
CA SER A 61 -40.02 15.76 23.75
C SER A 61 -38.64 16.31 23.35
N PRO A 62 -38.49 17.60 23.06
CA PRO A 62 -37.26 18.18 22.55
C PRO A 62 -36.33 18.58 23.71
N GLN A 63 -35.14 18.04 23.72
CA GLN A 63 -34.05 18.51 24.60
C GLN A 63 -32.82 18.87 23.80
N GLU A 64 -32.30 20.08 24.10
CA GLU A 64 -31.16 20.73 23.47
C GLU A 64 -29.96 19.81 23.25
N ALA A 65 -29.35 19.92 22.05
CA ALA A 65 -28.13 19.23 21.67
C ALA A 65 -26.91 19.80 22.45
N PRO A 66 -26.10 18.93 23.10
CA PRO A 66 -24.73 19.30 23.45
C PRO A 66 -23.83 19.09 22.25
N ALA A 67 -22.82 19.97 22.13
CA ALA A 67 -21.79 19.98 21.10
C ALA A 67 -21.19 18.59 20.84
N ALA A 68 -21.03 18.27 19.56
CA ALA A 68 -20.35 17.06 19.11
C ALA A 68 -18.93 17.00 19.69
N GLN A 69 -18.71 16.10 20.62
CA GLN A 69 -17.38 15.66 21.00
C GLN A 69 -16.97 14.60 19.96
N GLU A 70 -15.90 14.89 19.24
CA GLU A 70 -15.20 13.90 18.44
C GLU A 70 -14.77 12.77 19.38
N THR A 71 -15.46 11.63 19.30
CA THR A 71 -15.02 10.40 19.97
C THR A 71 -13.76 9.93 19.28
N PRO A 72 -12.70 9.51 20.02
CA PRO A 72 -11.56 8.83 19.42
C PRO A 72 -12.06 7.61 18.65
N VAL A 73 -11.69 7.51 17.38
CA VAL A 73 -11.97 6.32 16.55
C VAL A 73 -11.27 5.16 17.22
N ASP A 74 -12.04 4.17 17.66
CA ASP A 74 -11.52 2.93 18.23
C ASP A 74 -10.84 2.17 17.10
N SER A 75 -9.52 2.00 17.18
CA SER A 75 -8.65 1.36 16.17
C SER A 75 -8.97 -0.13 15.94
N THR A 76 -10.00 -0.66 16.56
CA THR A 76 -10.43 -2.06 16.44
C THR A 76 -11.53 -2.29 15.39
N THR A 77 -12.09 -1.22 14.81
CA THR A 77 -13.12 -1.36 13.77
C THR A 77 -12.44 -1.52 12.41
N PRO A 78 -12.73 -2.60 11.64
CA PRO A 78 -12.21 -2.75 10.29
C PRO A 78 -12.59 -1.56 9.42
N PRO A 79 -11.73 -1.16 8.45
CA PRO A 79 -12.07 -0.09 7.51
C PRO A 79 -13.28 -0.49 6.65
N PRO A 80 -13.99 0.50 6.09
CA PRO A 80 -15.06 0.23 5.13
C PRO A 80 -14.55 -0.60 3.96
N ARG A 81 -15.44 -1.37 3.33
CA ARG A 81 -15.12 -2.25 2.20
C ARG A 81 -15.42 -1.60 0.87
N HIS A 82 -14.77 -2.08 -0.18
CA HIS A 82 -14.96 -1.60 -1.55
C HIS A 82 -15.72 -2.61 -2.41
N ASP A 83 -16.45 -2.14 -3.42
CA ASP A 83 -17.10 -2.97 -4.43
C ASP A 83 -16.06 -3.46 -5.45
N LEU A 84 -15.38 -4.56 -5.10
CA LEU A 84 -14.37 -5.17 -5.97
C LEU A 84 -14.96 -5.63 -7.32
N ALA A 85 -16.24 -6.02 -7.37
CA ALA A 85 -16.86 -6.45 -8.60
C ALA A 85 -17.06 -5.27 -9.57
N ALA A 86 -17.44 -4.10 -9.05
CA ALA A 86 -17.51 -2.89 -9.83
C ALA A 86 -16.11 -2.41 -10.27
N LEU A 87 -15.11 -2.43 -9.38
CA LEU A 87 -13.71 -2.11 -9.73
C LEU A 87 -13.17 -3.04 -10.84
N GLN A 88 -13.46 -4.34 -10.78
CA GLN A 88 -13.06 -5.32 -11.80
C GLN A 88 -13.78 -5.11 -13.13
N SER A 89 -15.00 -4.56 -13.09
CA SER A 89 -15.74 -4.20 -14.32
C SER A 89 -15.11 -3.02 -15.03
N GLU A 90 -14.52 -2.06 -14.27
CA GLU A 90 -13.76 -0.93 -14.82
C GLU A 90 -12.36 -1.36 -15.29
N ASN A 91 -11.68 -2.18 -14.47
CA ASN A 91 -10.36 -2.71 -14.81
C ASN A 91 -10.22 -4.17 -14.33
N PRO A 92 -10.25 -5.16 -15.25
CA PRO A 92 -10.16 -6.57 -14.90
C PRO A 92 -8.83 -7.00 -14.27
N ASP A 93 -7.78 -6.18 -14.35
CA ASP A 93 -6.50 -6.43 -13.70
C ASP A 93 -6.57 -6.14 -12.18
N CYS A 94 -7.63 -5.47 -11.69
CA CYS A 94 -7.84 -5.22 -10.27
C CYS A 94 -8.27 -6.51 -9.57
N VAL A 95 -7.53 -6.94 -8.56
CA VAL A 95 -7.83 -8.17 -7.81
C VAL A 95 -8.16 -7.92 -6.36
N GLY A 96 -7.88 -6.73 -5.84
CA GLY A 96 -8.12 -6.44 -4.44
C GLY A 96 -7.97 -4.96 -4.10
N TRP A 97 -8.10 -4.68 -2.81
CA TRP A 97 -7.89 -3.37 -2.22
C TRP A 97 -7.09 -3.49 -0.92
N LEU A 98 -6.06 -2.66 -0.76
CA LEU A 98 -5.15 -2.66 0.38
C LEU A 98 -5.37 -1.40 1.21
N THR A 99 -5.69 -1.56 2.49
CA THR A 99 -5.87 -0.46 3.44
C THR A 99 -4.98 -0.66 4.67
N ILE A 100 -4.25 0.38 5.06
CA ILE A 100 -3.57 0.46 6.36
C ILE A 100 -4.17 1.62 7.12
N PRO A 101 -4.95 1.38 8.19
CA PRO A 101 -5.59 2.43 8.97
C PRO A 101 -4.62 3.49 9.46
N ASP A 102 -5.10 4.73 9.57
CA ASP A 102 -4.32 5.91 10.01
C ASP A 102 -3.09 6.22 9.16
N THR A 103 -3.05 5.70 7.92
CA THR A 103 -2.00 6.01 6.93
C THR A 103 -2.62 6.34 5.57
N PRO A 104 -1.87 6.98 4.65
CA PRO A 104 -2.31 7.18 3.27
C PRO A 104 -2.39 5.92 2.40
N VAL A 105 -2.11 4.72 2.95
CA VAL A 105 -2.18 3.47 2.17
C VAL A 105 -3.61 2.99 2.09
N ASP A 106 -4.27 3.35 0.99
CA ASP A 106 -5.65 3.00 0.67
C ASP A 106 -5.78 2.93 -0.86
N TYR A 107 -5.46 1.75 -1.43
CA TYR A 107 -5.21 1.61 -2.87
C TYR A 107 -5.73 0.28 -3.43
N PRO A 108 -6.20 0.28 -4.70
CA PRO A 108 -6.44 -0.96 -5.42
C PRO A 108 -5.14 -1.75 -5.60
N VAL A 109 -5.27 -3.07 -5.65
CA VAL A 109 -4.16 -3.99 -5.90
C VAL A 109 -4.39 -4.67 -7.24
N MET A 110 -3.38 -4.57 -8.11
CA MET A 110 -3.44 -5.07 -9.49
C MET A 110 -2.67 -6.38 -9.63
N ILE A 111 -2.98 -7.18 -10.64
CA ILE A 111 -2.17 -8.32 -11.06
C ILE A 111 -2.16 -8.45 -12.60
N THR A 112 -0.98 -8.60 -13.17
CA THR A 112 -0.79 -8.82 -14.62
C THR A 112 0.32 -9.86 -14.81
N PRO A 113 0.00 -11.17 -14.80
CA PRO A 113 1.02 -12.22 -14.86
C PRO A 113 1.89 -12.17 -16.12
N ASP A 114 1.32 -11.74 -17.25
CA ASP A 114 2.01 -11.63 -18.54
C ASP A 114 2.87 -10.37 -18.68
N GLU A 115 2.50 -9.28 -17.95
CA GLU A 115 3.22 -8.01 -17.90
C GLU A 115 3.45 -7.59 -16.44
N PRO A 116 4.31 -8.26 -15.67
CA PRO A 116 4.34 -8.15 -14.21
C PRO A 116 4.66 -6.75 -13.66
N GLU A 117 5.27 -5.88 -14.46
CA GLU A 117 5.60 -4.50 -14.09
C GLU A 117 4.70 -3.46 -14.77
N ARG A 118 3.56 -3.88 -15.35
CA ARG A 118 2.64 -2.99 -16.07
C ARG A 118 2.23 -1.80 -15.21
N TYR A 119 1.86 -2.04 -13.96
CA TYR A 119 1.38 -1.03 -13.01
C TYR A 119 2.49 -0.29 -12.26
N LEU A 120 3.75 -0.60 -12.51
CA LEU A 120 4.87 0.12 -11.92
C LEU A 120 4.83 1.62 -12.29
N ARG A 121 4.33 1.96 -13.49
CA ARG A 121 4.25 3.34 -14.00
C ARG A 121 2.88 3.66 -14.63
N ARG A 122 1.83 3.03 -14.16
CA ARG A 122 0.46 3.25 -14.63
C ARG A 122 -0.49 3.37 -13.44
N ASP A 123 -1.48 4.29 -13.58
CA ASP A 123 -2.59 4.39 -12.66
C ASP A 123 -3.58 3.23 -12.84
N PHE A 124 -4.65 3.20 -12.03
CA PHE A 124 -5.72 2.21 -12.10
C PHE A 124 -6.34 2.12 -13.51
N TYR A 125 -6.46 3.23 -14.21
CA TYR A 125 -7.05 3.29 -15.57
C TYR A 125 -6.04 2.98 -16.69
N GLY A 126 -4.80 2.65 -16.35
CA GLY A 126 -3.74 2.34 -17.30
C GLY A 126 -3.04 3.55 -17.92
N ASN A 127 -3.32 4.77 -17.46
CA ASN A 127 -2.61 5.98 -17.89
C ASN A 127 -1.21 6.03 -17.27
N SER A 128 -0.31 6.81 -17.91
CA SER A 128 1.02 7.01 -17.36
C SER A 128 0.95 7.77 -16.02
N ALA A 129 1.61 7.25 -15.02
CA ALA A 129 1.57 7.75 -13.65
C ALA A 129 2.89 7.45 -12.92
N SER A 130 3.52 8.47 -12.32
CA SER A 130 4.85 8.33 -11.71
C SER A 130 4.87 7.41 -10.49
N GLY A 131 3.80 7.40 -9.69
CA GLY A 131 3.63 6.55 -8.51
C GLY A 131 3.09 5.15 -8.80
N GLY A 132 2.58 4.93 -10.03
CA GLY A 132 1.98 3.65 -10.39
C GLY A 132 0.77 3.28 -9.55
N THR A 133 0.43 2.00 -9.52
CA THR A 133 -0.59 1.39 -8.65
C THR A 133 0.05 0.19 -7.97
N PRO A 134 -0.22 -0.09 -6.69
CA PRO A 134 0.25 -1.31 -6.04
C PRO A 134 -0.15 -2.57 -6.79
N PHE A 135 0.76 -3.53 -6.88
CA PHE A 135 0.52 -4.76 -7.64
C PHE A 135 1.14 -6.00 -6.97
N LEU A 136 0.48 -7.13 -7.15
CA LEU A 136 0.94 -8.44 -6.69
C LEU A 136 2.11 -8.97 -7.53
N ASP A 137 2.97 -9.75 -6.91
CA ASP A 137 3.95 -10.57 -7.63
C ASP A 137 3.21 -11.51 -8.60
N ARG A 138 3.71 -11.61 -9.84
CA ARG A 138 3.08 -12.40 -10.90
C ARG A 138 2.91 -13.89 -10.56
N ARG A 139 3.67 -14.41 -9.59
CA ARG A 139 3.63 -15.79 -9.13
C ARG A 139 2.53 -16.03 -8.09
N ASN A 140 2.05 -14.96 -7.45
CA ASN A 140 0.94 -15.07 -6.53
C ASN A 140 -0.35 -15.43 -7.27
N GLN A 141 -1.20 -16.16 -6.58
CA GLN A 141 -2.61 -16.31 -6.92
C GLN A 141 -3.40 -15.33 -6.06
N ALA A 142 -4.51 -14.80 -6.58
CA ALA A 142 -5.37 -13.89 -5.83
C ALA A 142 -6.19 -14.65 -4.76
N ARG A 143 -5.49 -15.31 -3.84
CA ARG A 143 -6.02 -16.03 -2.67
C ARG A 143 -5.06 -15.85 -1.50
N THR A 144 -5.54 -15.97 -0.27
CA THR A 144 -4.75 -15.72 0.94
C THR A 144 -4.13 -16.98 1.53
N GLU A 145 -4.89 -18.09 1.56
CA GLU A 145 -4.45 -19.34 2.17
C GLU A 145 -3.30 -19.99 1.38
N GLY A 146 -2.27 -20.41 2.10
CA GLY A 146 -1.09 -21.03 1.49
C GLY A 146 -0.28 -20.11 0.59
N GLN A 147 -0.36 -18.79 0.80
CA GLN A 147 0.40 -17.79 0.05
C GLN A 147 1.21 -16.89 0.98
N ASN A 148 2.35 -16.42 0.50
CA ASN A 148 2.91 -15.14 0.87
C ASN A 148 2.59 -14.18 -0.27
N LEU A 149 1.56 -13.36 -0.08
CA LEU A 149 1.17 -12.35 -1.05
C LEU A 149 2.18 -11.21 -1.02
N ILE A 150 2.93 -11.02 -2.10
CA ILE A 150 3.91 -9.94 -2.20
C ILE A 150 3.31 -8.80 -3.00
N VAL A 151 3.05 -7.67 -2.33
CA VAL A 151 2.54 -6.46 -2.97
C VAL A 151 3.66 -5.44 -3.09
N TYR A 152 3.89 -4.99 -4.30
CA TYR A 152 4.89 -3.96 -4.63
C TYR A 152 4.22 -2.59 -4.74
N GLY A 153 4.88 -1.56 -4.23
CA GLY A 153 4.47 -0.17 -4.40
C GLY A 153 5.66 0.79 -4.33
N HIS A 154 5.51 1.97 -4.93
CA HIS A 154 6.56 2.98 -4.94
C HIS A 154 6.74 3.69 -3.60
N ASN A 155 8.00 4.03 -3.30
CA ASN A 155 8.36 5.00 -2.26
C ASN A 155 8.36 6.40 -2.89
N MET A 156 7.26 7.15 -2.73
CA MET A 156 7.09 8.46 -3.33
C MET A 156 7.53 9.60 -2.42
N LEU A 157 8.11 10.66 -3.03
CA LEU A 157 8.61 11.83 -2.29
C LEU A 157 7.52 12.64 -1.60
N ASP A 158 6.34 12.65 -2.18
CA ASP A 158 5.17 13.38 -1.69
C ASP A 158 4.44 12.70 -0.54
N GLY A 159 4.95 11.54 -0.07
CA GLY A 159 4.39 10.77 1.02
C GLY A 159 3.32 9.76 0.61
N SER A 160 2.96 9.69 -0.68
CA SER A 160 1.98 8.76 -1.22
C SER A 160 2.53 7.35 -1.45
N MET A 161 1.67 6.47 -1.96
CA MET A 161 1.95 5.07 -2.25
C MET A 161 2.51 4.34 -1.01
N PHE A 162 3.63 3.63 -1.15
CA PHE A 162 4.23 2.88 -0.05
C PHE A 162 5.29 3.66 0.75
N LYS A 163 5.31 5.00 0.64
CA LYS A 163 6.16 5.83 1.51
C LYS A 163 5.90 5.59 3.01
N PRO A 164 4.64 5.45 3.48
CA PRO A 164 4.36 5.17 4.89
C PRO A 164 4.96 3.85 5.40
N ILE A 165 5.19 2.87 4.53
CA ILE A 165 5.76 1.56 4.88
C ILE A 165 7.17 1.69 5.49
N LEU A 166 7.95 2.71 5.10
CA LEU A 166 9.26 2.94 5.69
C LEU A 166 9.18 3.25 7.19
N GLN A 167 8.07 3.82 7.66
CA GLN A 167 7.88 4.15 9.08
C GLN A 167 7.77 2.90 9.96
N TYR A 168 7.43 1.74 9.38
CA TYR A 168 7.42 0.47 10.11
C TYR A 168 8.79 0.01 10.60
N LEU A 169 9.88 0.57 10.10
CA LEU A 169 11.22 0.35 10.66
C LEU A 169 11.33 0.92 12.08
N GLU A 170 10.53 1.96 12.40
CA GLU A 170 10.45 2.54 13.73
C GLU A 170 9.56 1.70 14.65
N PRO A 171 10.06 1.20 15.79
CA PRO A 171 9.30 0.32 16.68
C PRO A 171 7.98 0.92 17.17
N ASN A 172 7.95 2.21 17.49
CA ASN A 172 6.74 2.88 17.99
C ASN A 172 5.64 2.92 16.91
N PHE A 173 5.99 3.25 15.66
CA PHE A 173 5.04 3.24 14.56
C PHE A 173 4.47 1.83 14.33
N ARG A 174 5.33 0.82 14.31
CA ARG A 174 4.92 -0.58 14.15
C ARG A 174 3.97 -1.05 15.26
N GLN A 175 4.15 -0.58 16.51
CA GLN A 175 3.26 -0.94 17.62
C GLN A 175 1.87 -0.32 17.51
N THR A 176 1.74 0.84 16.91
CA THR A 176 0.46 1.56 16.78
C THR A 176 -0.27 1.29 15.45
N HIS A 177 0.41 0.71 14.45
CA HIS A 177 -0.13 0.42 13.13
C HIS A 177 0.06 -1.07 12.79
N GLN A 178 -0.46 -1.94 13.67
CA GLN A 178 -0.28 -3.40 13.51
C GLN A 178 -1.19 -4.00 12.46
N ASP A 179 -2.30 -3.35 12.16
CA ASP A 179 -3.38 -3.92 11.36
C ASP A 179 -3.25 -3.48 9.90
N ILE A 180 -3.33 -4.47 9.01
CA ILE A 180 -3.38 -4.29 7.55
C ILE A 180 -4.58 -5.07 7.04
N TYR A 181 -5.37 -4.44 6.19
CA TYR A 181 -6.54 -5.07 5.58
C TYR A 181 -6.32 -5.23 4.08
N LEU A 182 -6.65 -6.41 3.58
CA LEU A 182 -6.60 -6.72 2.16
C LEU A 182 -7.93 -7.32 1.73
N GLU A 183 -8.62 -6.65 0.84
CA GLU A 183 -9.83 -7.18 0.21
C GLU A 183 -9.44 -8.01 -1.01
N LEU A 184 -9.93 -9.24 -1.06
CA LEU A 184 -9.81 -10.17 -2.18
C LEU A 184 -11.09 -11.00 -2.28
N ASP A 185 -11.51 -11.38 -3.49
CA ASP A 185 -12.69 -12.24 -3.71
C ASP A 185 -13.95 -11.79 -2.96
N GLY A 186 -14.16 -10.48 -2.84
CA GLY A 186 -15.30 -9.92 -2.12
C GLY A 186 -15.25 -10.13 -0.59
N SER A 187 -14.12 -10.55 -0.03
CA SER A 187 -13.89 -10.69 1.40
C SER A 187 -12.77 -9.76 1.87
N GLN A 188 -12.89 -9.27 3.09
CA GLN A 188 -11.82 -8.49 3.73
C GLN A 188 -11.03 -9.41 4.67
N TYR A 189 -9.72 -9.45 4.46
CA TYR A 189 -8.79 -10.23 5.24
C TYR A 189 -7.96 -9.32 6.14
N HIS A 190 -7.86 -9.70 7.40
CA HIS A 190 -7.10 -8.99 8.41
C HIS A 190 -5.73 -9.63 8.59
N TYR A 191 -4.69 -8.85 8.41
CA TYR A 191 -3.31 -9.22 8.65
C TYR A 191 -2.73 -8.42 9.80
N GLN A 192 -1.91 -9.07 10.63
CA GLN A 192 -1.21 -8.41 11.71
C GLN A 192 0.30 -8.39 11.45
N VAL A 193 0.91 -7.20 11.52
CA VAL A 193 2.33 -7.00 11.25
C VAL A 193 3.19 -7.78 12.24
N ILE A 194 4.08 -8.61 11.71
CA ILE A 194 5.06 -9.37 12.47
C ILE A 194 6.37 -8.59 12.58
N VAL A 195 6.85 -8.10 11.44
CA VAL A 195 8.17 -7.47 11.33
C VAL A 195 8.25 -6.53 10.14
N ALA A 196 9.12 -5.53 10.28
CA ALA A 196 9.62 -4.73 9.17
C ALA A 196 11.14 -4.78 9.16
N LEU A 197 11.71 -4.92 7.97
CA LEU A 197 13.17 -5.00 7.81
C LEU A 197 13.63 -4.28 6.54
N GLU A 198 14.83 -3.73 6.62
CA GLU A 198 15.55 -3.26 5.44
C GLU A 198 16.40 -4.41 4.91
N THR A 199 16.26 -4.70 3.63
CA THR A 199 16.97 -5.78 2.96
C THR A 199 17.33 -5.38 1.53
N SER A 200 17.69 -6.34 0.67
CA SER A 200 18.01 -6.09 -0.72
C SER A 200 17.01 -6.74 -1.67
N ILE A 201 17.02 -6.33 -2.94
CA ILE A 201 16.26 -6.99 -4.02
C ILE A 201 16.58 -8.49 -4.16
N ARG A 202 17.61 -8.99 -3.49
CA ARG A 202 18.05 -10.39 -3.51
C ARG A 202 17.65 -11.14 -2.25
N SER A 203 16.86 -10.54 -1.36
CA SER A 203 16.39 -11.24 -0.17
C SER A 203 15.69 -12.56 -0.56
N PRO A 204 16.02 -13.66 0.12
CA PRO A 204 15.36 -14.93 -0.12
C PRO A 204 13.85 -14.91 0.17
N VAL A 205 13.35 -13.93 0.94
CA VAL A 205 11.92 -13.73 1.17
C VAL A 205 11.13 -13.67 -0.14
N TYR A 206 11.70 -13.06 -1.19
CA TYR A 206 11.05 -12.97 -2.50
C TYR A 206 10.91 -14.30 -3.25
N THR A 207 11.57 -15.37 -2.82
CA THR A 207 11.44 -16.68 -3.47
C THR A 207 10.18 -17.42 -3.04
N PHE A 208 9.62 -17.09 -1.89
CA PHE A 208 8.47 -17.74 -1.29
C PHE A 208 7.18 -16.99 -1.61
N THR A 209 6.45 -17.45 -2.59
CA THR A 209 5.10 -16.94 -2.93
C THR A 209 4.02 -17.98 -2.70
N ASP A 210 4.31 -19.26 -2.94
CA ASP A 210 3.42 -20.39 -2.66
C ASP A 210 3.91 -21.13 -1.41
N LEU A 211 3.11 -21.12 -0.35
CA LEU A 211 3.36 -21.74 0.95
C LEU A 211 2.39 -22.90 1.22
N SER A 212 1.70 -23.42 0.21
CA SER A 212 0.73 -24.48 0.34
C SER A 212 1.36 -25.83 0.74
N VAL A 213 2.67 -25.98 0.53
CA VAL A 213 3.45 -27.12 0.97
C VAL A 213 4.09 -26.82 2.32
N ALA A 214 3.93 -27.72 3.29
CA ALA A 214 4.39 -27.50 4.66
C ALA A 214 5.89 -27.17 4.77
N THR A 215 6.74 -27.78 3.95
CA THR A 215 8.19 -27.51 3.90
C THR A 215 8.48 -26.08 3.43
N GLU A 216 7.75 -25.56 2.42
CA GLU A 216 7.90 -24.17 1.95
C GLU A 216 7.49 -23.17 3.04
N MET A 217 6.43 -23.47 3.77
CA MET A 217 5.98 -22.65 4.92
C MET A 217 7.04 -22.64 6.04
N GLU A 218 7.63 -23.79 6.36
CA GLU A 218 8.67 -23.90 7.38
C GLU A 218 9.95 -23.18 6.95
N ASP A 219 10.36 -23.34 5.70
CA ASP A 219 11.55 -22.69 5.12
C ASP A 219 11.37 -21.17 5.07
N PHE A 220 10.19 -20.69 4.67
CA PHE A 220 9.86 -19.25 4.71
C PHE A 220 10.01 -18.68 6.11
N ARG A 221 9.44 -19.36 7.13
CA ARG A 221 9.55 -18.91 8.53
C ARG A 221 10.99 -18.97 9.04
N ALA A 222 11.76 -19.98 8.64
CA ALA A 222 13.18 -20.08 8.99
C ALA A 222 14.01 -18.94 8.40
N ILE A 223 13.74 -18.57 7.15
CA ILE A 223 14.37 -17.41 6.49
C ILE A 223 14.01 -16.11 7.22
N LEU A 224 12.75 -15.94 7.61
CA LEU A 224 12.35 -14.75 8.38
C LEU A 224 13.08 -14.68 9.73
N LEU A 225 13.24 -15.78 10.44
CA LEU A 225 14.01 -15.82 11.69
C LEU A 225 15.47 -15.42 11.46
N GLU A 226 16.09 -15.91 10.37
CA GLU A 226 17.48 -15.58 10.03
C GLU A 226 17.65 -14.11 9.65
N GLU A 227 16.77 -13.57 8.79
CA GLU A 227 16.85 -12.19 8.29
C GLU A 227 16.52 -11.16 9.39
N THR A 228 15.70 -11.50 10.36
CA THR A 228 15.16 -10.56 11.35
C THR A 228 15.77 -10.70 12.75
N GLY A 229 16.30 -11.87 13.06
CA GLY A 229 16.82 -12.20 14.41
C GLY A 229 15.71 -12.31 15.47
N LEU A 230 14.46 -12.49 15.07
CA LEU A 230 13.36 -12.74 16.01
C LEU A 230 13.45 -14.14 16.61
N ASP A 231 12.90 -14.32 17.82
CA ASP A 231 12.90 -15.62 18.50
C ASP A 231 11.87 -16.59 17.88
N ALA A 232 10.78 -16.07 17.31
CA ALA A 232 9.72 -16.86 16.68
C ALA A 232 8.97 -16.06 15.60
N ILE A 233 8.49 -16.76 14.58
CA ILE A 233 7.52 -16.25 13.60
C ILE A 233 6.17 -16.95 13.86
N PRO A 234 5.07 -16.22 14.03
CA PRO A 234 3.74 -16.81 14.20
C PRO A 234 3.41 -17.78 13.07
N GLN A 235 2.75 -18.88 13.40
CA GLN A 235 2.17 -19.74 12.38
C GLN A 235 0.85 -19.14 11.91
N ALA A 236 0.67 -19.02 10.61
CA ALA A 236 -0.52 -18.48 9.98
C ALA A 236 -0.88 -19.29 8.72
N GLU A 237 -2.12 -19.18 8.29
CA GLU A 237 -2.58 -19.83 7.05
C GLU A 237 -2.03 -19.14 5.80
N GLY A 238 -1.58 -17.89 5.93
CA GLY A 238 -0.94 -17.11 4.87
C GLY A 238 -0.23 -15.89 5.43
N TYR A 239 0.56 -15.26 4.58
CA TYR A 239 1.29 -14.04 4.91
C TYR A 239 1.11 -12.99 3.82
N LEU A 240 1.32 -11.74 4.20
CA LEU A 240 1.36 -10.58 3.31
C LEU A 240 2.71 -9.91 3.47
N THR A 241 3.42 -9.70 2.36
CA THR A 241 4.66 -8.93 2.30
C THR A 241 4.44 -7.67 1.49
N LEU A 242 4.50 -6.51 2.11
CA LEU A 242 4.53 -5.23 1.41
C LEU A 242 5.98 -4.86 1.13
N SER A 243 6.29 -4.52 -0.12
CA SER A 243 7.65 -4.24 -0.58
C SER A 243 7.76 -2.89 -1.27
N THR A 244 8.72 -2.08 -0.82
CA THR A 244 9.03 -0.78 -1.45
C THR A 244 10.54 -0.53 -1.50
N CYS A 245 10.97 0.50 -2.24
CA CYS A 245 12.37 0.92 -2.26
C CYS A 245 12.75 1.55 -0.91
N GLY A 246 13.90 1.13 -0.33
CA GLY A 246 14.42 1.69 0.93
C GLY A 246 14.98 3.09 0.74
N ASP A 247 15.75 3.29 -0.30
CA ASP A 247 16.40 4.55 -0.64
C ASP A 247 16.30 4.87 -2.15
N TRP A 248 16.86 6.00 -2.54
CA TRP A 248 16.74 6.53 -3.89
C TRP A 248 17.60 5.75 -4.90
N GLY A 249 16.96 4.83 -5.62
CA GLY A 249 17.56 4.15 -6.77
C GLY A 249 18.58 3.07 -6.44
N GLY A 250 18.68 2.65 -5.17
CA GLY A 250 19.52 1.55 -4.73
C GLY A 250 18.88 0.17 -4.86
N ASN A 251 19.64 -0.85 -4.47
CA ASN A 251 19.16 -2.22 -4.35
C ASN A 251 18.46 -2.48 -3.00
N SER A 252 18.40 -1.47 -2.12
CA SER A 252 17.74 -1.56 -0.83
C SER A 252 16.23 -1.64 -0.98
N ARG A 253 15.61 -2.46 -0.15
CA ARG A 253 14.16 -2.61 -0.03
C ARG A 253 13.75 -2.59 1.43
N VAL A 254 12.56 -2.03 1.68
CA VAL A 254 11.88 -2.18 2.96
C VAL A 254 10.73 -3.17 2.76
N LEU A 255 10.72 -4.19 3.60
CA LEU A 255 9.66 -5.18 3.67
C LEU A 255 8.89 -5.01 4.97
N VAL A 256 7.56 -5.04 4.87
CA VAL A 256 6.67 -5.23 6.03
C VAL A 256 5.99 -6.57 5.84
N ILE A 257 6.15 -7.48 6.80
CA ILE A 257 5.61 -8.82 6.74
C ILE A 257 4.55 -8.96 7.82
N ALA A 258 3.38 -9.42 7.41
CA ALA A 258 2.22 -9.58 8.28
C ALA A 258 1.63 -10.99 8.13
N ALA A 259 1.09 -11.54 9.24
CA ALA A 259 0.42 -12.83 9.28
C ALA A 259 -1.08 -12.66 9.13
N LEU A 260 -1.74 -13.53 8.39
CA LEU A 260 -3.19 -13.60 8.32
C LEU A 260 -3.74 -14.02 9.69
N VAL A 261 -4.64 -13.21 10.25
CA VAL A 261 -5.24 -13.44 11.57
C VAL A 261 -6.77 -13.53 11.56
N GLY A 262 -7.42 -13.10 10.46
CA GLY A 262 -8.86 -13.12 10.35
C GLY A 262 -9.39 -12.84 8.93
N LYS A 263 -10.72 -13.01 8.79
CA LYS A 263 -11.52 -12.73 7.60
C LYS A 263 -12.78 -12.02 8.02
#